data_ec36a4b5e2f1f3c61737e07268929ebb
#
_entry.id   ec36a4b5e2f1f3c61737e07268929ebb
#
_cell.length_a   1.000
_cell.length_b   1.000
_cell.length_c   1.000
_cell.angle_alpha   90.00
_cell.angle_beta   90.00
_cell.angle_gamma   90.00
#
_symmetry.space_group_name_H-M   'P 1'
#
loop_
_entity.id
_entity.type
_entity.pdbx_description
1 polymer ?
#
loop_
_entity_poly.entity_id
_entity_poly.type
_entity_poly.pdbx_seq_one_letter_code
_entity_poly.pdbx_strand_id
1 'polypeptide(L)'
;MPDQRERERAKIDGRAVFAAAAYLMGIGLIDLLARVGAPDGLIRGLGPLFALTGLALLGLLMRSTRVPAFFAADRAVPAPYAGLAFAGIAAGLILCLDPPGGSPLPLAGVAAGLGIGALGVGPALRAINASALGDLLATRFPHPLLKLYFAGLLFAIGALVAAAGFETALDAFAALFGSSRGAAVTIVAVILALMVVPGGLAGLLWAGAASAGVLIIILALPIATQFMTGNSAIAPLIGDVGIWSDALTRAWGASTESDPKAHVLVVLASALAIAALPPMTGAAIGSFSGRQALRAGALGLVFAIFISLAAFVDLVFWPTAIAPINDGLKSSAMLLPALMLAAAGVHSASRAWGTNAGGAYERYTPLASQRLARSRMLTLLVIALCAFLTSRTIVEPRLLLFTAAALSLSLVAPALAVAASERANSAHGAAAAAVSLGAAIGLAALEDRIPGPEKLLIGALCAAAAGFIVGWSAAIFSPRRRGPTPVRRDLFLDAPFDAGR
;
A
#
# COMPACT_ATOMS: atom_id res chain seq x y z
N MET A 1 -37.13 12.96 1.73
CA MET A 1 -36.68 11.90 0.80
C MET A 1 -35.18 11.67 1.02
N PRO A 2 -34.71 10.45 1.19
CA PRO A 2 -33.28 10.21 1.31
C PRO A 2 -32.56 10.71 0.06
N ASP A 3 -31.45 11.43 0.27
CA ASP A 3 -30.63 11.99 -0.79
C ASP A 3 -30.19 10.84 -1.75
N GLN A 4 -30.10 11.12 -3.03
CA GLN A 4 -29.68 10.15 -4.05
C GLN A 4 -28.38 9.44 -3.63
N ARG A 5 -27.48 10.15 -2.93
CA ARG A 5 -26.25 9.63 -2.36
C ARG A 5 -26.46 8.57 -1.28
N GLU A 6 -27.47 8.71 -0.43
CA GLU A 6 -27.80 7.71 0.59
C GLU A 6 -28.32 6.41 -0.04
N ARG A 7 -29.12 6.53 -1.10
CA ARG A 7 -29.58 5.36 -1.87
C ARG A 7 -28.46 4.63 -2.57
N GLU A 8 -27.51 5.37 -3.14
CA GLU A 8 -26.32 4.76 -3.78
C GLU A 8 -25.43 4.05 -2.75
N ARG A 9 -25.21 4.65 -1.56
CA ARG A 9 -24.50 4.01 -0.45
C ARG A 9 -25.19 2.73 0.00
N ALA A 10 -26.50 2.77 0.23
CA ALA A 10 -27.24 1.59 0.65
C ALA A 10 -27.17 0.44 -0.38
N LYS A 11 -27.13 0.77 -1.69
CA LYS A 11 -26.89 -0.25 -2.74
C LYS A 11 -25.50 -0.84 -2.67
N ILE A 12 -24.47 -0.03 -2.41
CA ILE A 12 -23.08 -0.49 -2.28
C ILE A 12 -22.95 -1.39 -1.04
N ASP A 13 -23.48 -0.94 0.09
CA ASP A 13 -23.45 -1.71 1.34
C ASP A 13 -24.18 -3.04 1.19
N GLY A 14 -25.35 -3.07 0.55
CA GLY A 14 -26.07 -4.29 0.24
C GLY A 14 -25.29 -5.25 -0.65
N ARG A 15 -24.58 -4.76 -1.64
CA ARG A 15 -23.69 -5.59 -2.48
C ARG A 15 -22.49 -6.13 -1.70
N ALA A 16 -21.90 -5.35 -0.80
CA ALA A 16 -20.80 -5.80 0.06
C ALA A 16 -21.25 -6.90 1.01
N VAL A 17 -22.41 -6.75 1.65
CA VAL A 17 -23.01 -7.78 2.51
C VAL A 17 -23.30 -9.05 1.73
N PHE A 18 -23.86 -8.93 0.52
CA PHE A 18 -24.11 -10.08 -0.35
C PHE A 18 -22.82 -10.79 -0.74
N ALA A 19 -21.77 -10.07 -1.09
CA ALA A 19 -20.47 -10.64 -1.42
C ALA A 19 -19.83 -11.38 -0.23
N ALA A 20 -19.92 -10.79 0.98
CA ALA A 20 -19.44 -11.44 2.20
C ALA A 20 -20.23 -12.74 2.52
N ALA A 21 -21.56 -12.70 2.40
CA ALA A 21 -22.41 -13.87 2.58
C ALA A 21 -22.10 -14.97 1.55
N ALA A 22 -21.91 -14.60 0.28
CA ALA A 22 -21.53 -15.54 -0.78
C ALA A 22 -20.16 -16.18 -0.52
N TYR A 23 -19.19 -15.40 0.01
CA TYR A 23 -17.88 -15.95 0.38
C TYR A 23 -17.98 -16.92 1.56
N LEU A 24 -18.74 -16.59 2.60
CA LEU A 24 -18.99 -17.50 3.73
C LEU A 24 -19.71 -18.78 3.31
N MET A 25 -20.71 -18.68 2.43
CA MET A 25 -21.36 -19.87 1.83
C MET A 25 -20.38 -20.71 1.03
N GLY A 26 -19.46 -20.07 0.29
CA GLY A 26 -18.38 -20.74 -0.43
C GLY A 26 -17.49 -21.56 0.51
N ILE A 27 -17.06 -20.97 1.64
CA ILE A 27 -16.30 -21.69 2.69
C ILE A 27 -17.10 -22.86 3.24
N GLY A 28 -18.39 -22.68 3.54
CA GLY A 28 -19.25 -23.77 4.03
C GLY A 28 -19.41 -24.91 3.00
N LEU A 29 -19.47 -24.58 1.71
CA LEU A 29 -19.50 -25.59 0.64
C LEU A 29 -18.18 -26.36 0.55
N ILE A 30 -17.05 -25.68 0.71
CA ILE A 30 -15.72 -26.31 0.74
C ILE A 30 -15.60 -27.25 1.95
N ASP A 31 -16.11 -26.85 3.13
CA ASP A 31 -16.19 -27.72 4.30
C ASP A 31 -17.04 -28.97 4.05
N LEU A 32 -18.20 -28.80 3.40
CA LEU A 32 -19.04 -29.92 3.01
C LEU A 32 -18.32 -30.88 2.05
N LEU A 33 -17.62 -30.34 1.03
CA LEU A 33 -16.82 -31.15 0.09
C LEU A 33 -15.72 -31.93 0.82
N ALA A 34 -15.07 -31.34 1.81
CA ALA A 34 -14.05 -31.96 2.63
C ALA A 34 -14.67 -33.18 3.41
N ARG A 35 -15.88 -33.04 3.97
CA ARG A 35 -16.57 -34.08 4.69
C ARG A 35 -17.04 -35.24 3.80
N VAL A 36 -17.30 -34.99 2.54
CA VAL A 36 -17.67 -36.00 1.53
C VAL A 36 -16.44 -36.75 0.98
N GLY A 37 -15.22 -36.31 1.35
CA GLY A 37 -13.98 -36.99 0.97
C GLY A 37 -13.38 -36.48 -0.35
N ALA A 38 -13.61 -35.22 -0.71
CA ALA A 38 -12.95 -34.62 -1.84
C ALA A 38 -11.42 -34.56 -1.64
N PRO A 39 -10.60 -34.58 -2.73
CA PRO A 39 -9.14 -34.57 -2.60
C PRO A 39 -8.61 -33.30 -1.91
N ASP A 40 -7.65 -33.45 -0.99
CA ASP A 40 -7.07 -32.36 -0.21
C ASP A 40 -6.53 -31.21 -1.06
N GLY A 41 -5.88 -31.53 -2.19
CA GLY A 41 -5.35 -30.53 -3.11
C GLY A 41 -6.44 -29.65 -3.74
N LEU A 42 -7.62 -30.21 -4.01
CA LEU A 42 -8.78 -29.47 -4.49
C LEU A 42 -9.33 -28.55 -3.39
N ILE A 43 -9.48 -29.07 -2.17
CA ILE A 43 -10.00 -28.33 -1.02
C ILE A 43 -9.12 -27.14 -0.69
N ARG A 44 -7.79 -27.34 -0.63
CA ARG A 44 -6.82 -26.25 -0.41
C ARG A 44 -6.91 -25.14 -1.45
N GLY A 45 -7.12 -25.50 -2.72
CA GLY A 45 -7.12 -24.58 -3.85
C GLY A 45 -8.40 -23.79 -4.06
N LEU A 46 -9.57 -24.34 -3.70
CA LEU A 46 -10.88 -23.75 -4.04
C LEU A 46 -11.12 -22.38 -3.40
N GLY A 47 -10.82 -22.22 -2.12
CA GLY A 47 -11.01 -20.93 -1.41
C GLY A 47 -10.17 -19.81 -2.02
N PRO A 48 -8.85 -19.97 -2.16
CA PRO A 48 -7.97 -19.01 -2.83
C PRO A 48 -8.39 -18.72 -4.27
N LEU A 49 -8.74 -19.75 -5.05
CA LEU A 49 -9.16 -19.59 -6.44
C LEU A 49 -10.43 -18.75 -6.54
N PHE A 50 -11.41 -18.99 -5.65
CA PHE A 50 -12.63 -18.19 -5.57
C PHE A 50 -12.33 -16.72 -5.23
N ALA A 51 -11.44 -16.46 -4.28
CA ALA A 51 -11.02 -15.12 -3.92
C ALA A 51 -10.28 -14.42 -5.10
N LEU A 52 -9.34 -15.10 -5.74
CA LEU A 52 -8.57 -14.57 -6.88
C LEU A 52 -9.46 -14.24 -8.09
N THR A 53 -10.38 -15.15 -8.43
CA THR A 53 -11.35 -14.90 -9.52
C THR A 53 -12.27 -13.74 -9.19
N GLY A 54 -12.71 -13.62 -7.94
CA GLY A 54 -13.49 -12.49 -7.46
C GLY A 54 -12.75 -11.15 -7.63
N LEU A 55 -11.46 -11.10 -7.27
CA LEU A 55 -10.63 -9.89 -7.44
C LEU A 55 -10.44 -9.53 -8.93
N ALA A 56 -10.17 -10.51 -9.78
CA ALA A 56 -10.05 -10.29 -11.23
C ALA A 56 -11.36 -9.78 -11.83
N LEU A 57 -12.50 -10.36 -11.46
CA LEU A 57 -13.83 -9.93 -11.90
C LEU A 57 -14.14 -8.51 -11.42
N LEU A 58 -13.82 -8.15 -10.17
CA LEU A 58 -13.98 -6.78 -9.67
C LEU A 58 -13.17 -5.78 -10.49
N GLY A 59 -11.92 -6.10 -10.84
CA GLY A 59 -11.11 -5.26 -11.71
C GLY A 59 -11.75 -5.03 -13.08
N LEU A 60 -12.31 -6.09 -13.69
CA LEU A 60 -13.02 -6.01 -14.96
C LEU A 60 -14.34 -5.22 -14.87
N LEU A 61 -15.13 -5.43 -13.80
CA LEU A 61 -16.38 -4.72 -13.56
C LEU A 61 -16.16 -3.21 -13.34
N MET A 62 -15.02 -2.85 -12.75
CA MET A 62 -14.62 -1.45 -12.53
C MET A 62 -13.94 -0.83 -13.76
N ARG A 63 -14.04 -1.47 -14.94
CA ARG A 63 -13.49 -0.95 -16.20
C ARG A 63 -13.94 0.49 -16.43
N SER A 64 -12.96 1.37 -16.60
CA SER A 64 -13.20 2.79 -16.80
C SER A 64 -12.75 3.26 -18.18
N THR A 65 -13.59 4.03 -18.83
CA THR A 65 -13.26 4.76 -20.08
C THR A 65 -12.96 6.23 -19.80
N ARG A 66 -13.11 6.69 -18.56
CA ARG A 66 -12.90 8.08 -18.15
C ARG A 66 -11.60 8.24 -17.39
N VAL A 67 -10.87 9.31 -17.69
CA VAL A 67 -9.59 9.64 -17.04
C VAL A 67 -9.75 9.82 -15.51
N PRO A 68 -10.75 10.57 -14.99
CA PRO A 68 -10.91 10.73 -13.54
C PRO A 68 -11.19 9.42 -12.82
N ALA A 69 -11.96 8.50 -13.43
CA ALA A 69 -12.23 7.19 -12.85
C ALA A 69 -10.95 6.35 -12.75
N PHE A 70 -10.11 6.36 -13.79
CA PHE A 70 -8.87 5.60 -13.84
C PHE A 70 -7.84 6.10 -12.81
N PHE A 71 -7.63 7.42 -12.72
CA PHE A 71 -6.59 8.01 -11.88
C PHE A 71 -7.03 8.33 -10.44
N ALA A 72 -8.31 8.62 -10.23
CA ALA A 72 -8.85 9.07 -8.94
C ALA A 72 -10.13 8.33 -8.51
N ALA A 73 -10.50 7.21 -9.14
CA ALA A 73 -11.72 6.46 -8.86
C ALA A 73 -12.99 7.34 -8.86
N ASP A 74 -13.06 8.32 -9.77
CA ASP A 74 -14.08 9.40 -9.80
C ASP A 74 -14.25 10.12 -8.45
N ARG A 75 -13.35 9.86 -7.48
CA ARG A 75 -13.44 10.36 -6.09
C ARG A 75 -14.77 10.00 -5.42
N ALA A 76 -15.28 8.82 -5.73
CA ALA A 76 -16.60 8.37 -5.34
C ALA A 76 -16.58 7.20 -4.33
N VAL A 77 -15.38 6.76 -3.89
CA VAL A 77 -15.27 5.62 -2.97
C VAL A 77 -15.64 6.06 -1.55
N PRO A 78 -16.65 5.41 -0.92
CA PRO A 78 -17.02 5.72 0.45
C PRO A 78 -15.89 5.41 1.43
N ALA A 79 -15.80 6.19 2.53
CA ALA A 79 -14.71 6.08 3.51
C ALA A 79 -14.47 4.67 4.07
N PRO A 80 -15.48 3.86 4.41
CA PRO A 80 -15.24 2.51 4.91
C PRO A 80 -14.49 1.61 3.91
N TYR A 81 -14.91 1.65 2.63
CA TYR A 81 -14.28 0.83 1.57
C TYR A 81 -12.90 1.34 1.19
N ALA A 82 -12.71 2.66 1.16
CA ALA A 82 -11.39 3.24 0.98
C ALA A 82 -10.45 2.88 2.14
N GLY A 83 -10.97 2.85 3.38
CA GLY A 83 -10.25 2.38 4.56
C GLY A 83 -9.88 0.90 4.49
N LEU A 84 -10.81 0.02 4.10
CA LEU A 84 -10.54 -1.39 3.88
C LEU A 84 -9.45 -1.58 2.80
N ALA A 85 -9.54 -0.85 1.68
CA ALA A 85 -8.51 -0.91 0.63
C ALA A 85 -7.13 -0.50 1.15
N PHE A 86 -7.06 0.57 1.95
CA PHE A 86 -5.83 0.97 2.63
C PHE A 86 -5.29 -0.15 3.54
N ALA A 87 -6.16 -0.77 4.35
CA ALA A 87 -5.78 -1.85 5.24
C ALA A 87 -5.25 -3.08 4.49
N GLY A 88 -5.84 -3.45 3.36
CA GLY A 88 -5.36 -4.54 2.52
C GLY A 88 -3.95 -4.30 1.97
N ILE A 89 -3.67 -3.06 1.53
CA ILE A 89 -2.33 -2.67 1.06
C ILE A 89 -1.33 -2.62 2.24
N ALA A 90 -1.75 -2.07 3.39
CA ALA A 90 -0.93 -2.01 4.60
C ALA A 90 -0.57 -3.41 5.13
N ALA A 91 -1.53 -4.35 5.11
CA ALA A 91 -1.28 -5.75 5.47
C ALA A 91 -0.23 -6.39 4.56
N GLY A 92 -0.28 -6.12 3.25
CA GLY A 92 0.74 -6.58 2.30
C GLY A 92 2.11 -6.00 2.59
N LEU A 93 2.18 -4.72 2.94
CA LEU A 93 3.43 -4.06 3.33
C LEU A 93 4.03 -4.70 4.60
N ILE A 94 3.22 -4.92 5.62
CA ILE A 94 3.63 -5.55 6.89
C ILE A 94 4.12 -6.98 6.62
N LEU A 95 3.36 -7.77 5.85
CA LEU A 95 3.72 -9.15 5.50
C LEU A 95 5.08 -9.25 4.78
N CYS A 96 5.38 -8.32 3.87
CA CYS A 96 6.65 -8.33 3.16
C CYS A 96 7.84 -7.85 4.01
N LEU A 97 7.59 -7.02 5.03
CA LEU A 97 8.64 -6.47 5.90
C LEU A 97 8.97 -7.36 7.09
N ASP A 98 8.01 -8.14 7.56
CA ASP A 98 8.14 -9.01 8.73
C ASP A 98 8.00 -10.48 8.35
N PRO A 99 9.03 -11.09 7.75
CA PRO A 99 9.06 -12.54 7.66
C PRO A 99 9.13 -13.14 9.08
N PRO A 100 8.57 -14.34 9.30
CA PRO A 100 8.59 -15.01 10.59
C PRO A 100 10.01 -15.04 11.21
N GLY A 101 10.19 -14.41 12.37
CA GLY A 101 11.48 -14.28 13.06
C GLY A 101 12.27 -12.98 12.83
N GLY A 102 11.68 -11.99 12.16
CA GLY A 102 12.28 -10.66 11.97
C GLY A 102 12.25 -9.76 13.22
N SER A 103 13.04 -8.68 13.20
CA SER A 103 13.02 -7.66 14.26
C SER A 103 11.72 -6.84 14.22
N PRO A 104 10.98 -6.64 15.32
CA PRO A 104 9.73 -5.89 15.38
C PRO A 104 9.90 -4.37 15.30
N LEU A 105 11.13 -3.88 15.42
CA LEU A 105 11.40 -2.43 15.44
C LEU A 105 10.96 -1.70 14.16
N PRO A 106 11.23 -2.22 12.96
CA PRO A 106 10.71 -1.61 11.74
C PRO A 106 9.18 -1.52 11.72
N LEU A 107 8.48 -2.50 12.31
CA LEU A 107 7.02 -2.53 12.35
C LEU A 107 6.42 -1.38 13.16
N ALA A 108 7.02 -1.01 14.29
CA ALA A 108 6.60 0.17 15.06
C ALA A 108 6.71 1.44 14.23
N GLY A 109 7.81 1.59 13.49
CA GLY A 109 8.00 2.69 12.54
C GLY A 109 7.00 2.63 11.38
N VAL A 110 6.75 1.44 10.82
CA VAL A 110 5.73 1.25 9.76
C VAL A 110 4.35 1.67 10.25
N ALA A 111 3.93 1.25 11.45
CA ALA A 111 2.64 1.63 12.03
C ALA A 111 2.52 3.16 12.19
N ALA A 112 3.56 3.82 12.72
CA ALA A 112 3.62 5.27 12.81
C ALA A 112 3.57 5.94 11.42
N GLY A 113 4.31 5.41 10.45
CA GLY A 113 4.33 5.91 9.07
C GLY A 113 3.00 5.77 8.35
N LEU A 114 2.32 4.65 8.52
CA LEU A 114 0.95 4.44 8.04
C LEU A 114 0.00 5.48 8.65
N GLY A 115 0.15 5.78 9.95
CA GLY A 115 -0.60 6.84 10.64
C GLY A 115 -0.36 8.21 10.03
N ILE A 116 0.89 8.62 9.87
CA ILE A 116 1.27 9.91 9.26
C ILE A 116 0.77 9.97 7.80
N GLY A 117 0.94 8.91 7.03
CA GLY A 117 0.49 8.83 5.64
C GLY A 117 -1.04 8.94 5.51
N ALA A 118 -1.77 8.18 6.31
CA ALA A 118 -3.23 8.10 6.27
C ALA A 118 -3.92 9.35 6.81
N LEU A 119 -3.41 9.94 7.89
CA LEU A 119 -4.04 11.07 8.57
C LEU A 119 -3.48 12.43 8.13
N GLY A 120 -2.27 12.47 7.59
CA GLY A 120 -1.59 13.70 7.18
C GLY A 120 -1.47 13.83 5.66
N VAL A 121 -0.60 13.00 5.05
CA VAL A 121 -0.25 13.13 3.62
C VAL A 121 -1.46 12.89 2.71
N GLY A 122 -2.24 11.84 2.98
CA GLY A 122 -3.41 11.48 2.18
C GLY A 122 -4.47 12.59 2.11
N PRO A 123 -4.99 13.09 3.24
CA PRO A 123 -5.93 14.21 3.26
C PRO A 123 -5.37 15.48 2.63
N ALA A 124 -4.07 15.78 2.80
CA ALA A 124 -3.43 16.93 2.16
C ALA A 124 -3.44 16.81 0.63
N LEU A 125 -3.10 15.64 0.08
CA LEU A 125 -3.18 15.37 -1.36
C LEU A 125 -4.62 15.53 -1.87
N ARG A 126 -5.59 15.06 -1.10
CA ARG A 126 -6.99 15.20 -1.48
C ARG A 126 -7.48 16.65 -1.45
N ALA A 127 -7.00 17.46 -0.50
CA ALA A 127 -7.35 18.87 -0.37
C ALA A 127 -6.90 19.71 -1.60
N ILE A 128 -5.75 19.38 -2.18
CA ILE A 128 -5.26 20.04 -3.41
C ILE A 128 -5.75 19.39 -4.71
N ASN A 129 -6.68 18.47 -4.61
CA ASN A 129 -7.19 17.71 -5.75
C ASN A 129 -6.14 16.93 -6.55
N ALA A 130 -5.02 16.58 -5.94
CA ALA A 130 -3.98 15.79 -6.58
C ALA A 130 -4.51 14.40 -6.98
N SER A 131 -4.03 13.88 -8.10
CA SER A 131 -4.29 12.49 -8.53
C SER A 131 -3.12 11.57 -8.19
N ALA A 132 -1.97 12.13 -7.83
CA ALA A 132 -0.78 11.41 -7.40
C ALA A 132 0.08 12.29 -6.47
N LEU A 133 0.98 11.66 -5.70
CA LEU A 133 1.99 12.38 -4.92
C LEU A 133 2.86 13.29 -5.81
N GLY A 134 3.17 12.83 -7.01
CA GLY A 134 3.91 13.60 -8.00
C GLY A 134 3.19 14.86 -8.46
N ASP A 135 1.87 14.92 -8.43
CA ASP A 135 1.12 16.13 -8.80
C ASP A 135 1.35 17.26 -7.77
N LEU A 136 1.45 16.91 -6.47
CA LEU A 136 1.82 17.85 -5.42
C LEU A 136 3.20 18.46 -5.70
N LEU A 137 4.18 17.59 -5.96
CA LEU A 137 5.55 18.03 -6.24
C LEU A 137 5.63 18.82 -7.55
N ALA A 138 4.94 18.40 -8.60
CA ALA A 138 4.89 19.09 -9.88
C ALA A 138 4.21 20.46 -9.82
N THR A 139 3.20 20.61 -8.96
CA THR A 139 2.52 21.91 -8.73
C THR A 139 3.41 22.85 -7.94
N ARG A 140 4.13 22.34 -6.96
CA ARG A 140 5.02 23.13 -6.11
C ARG A 140 6.33 23.49 -6.82
N PHE A 141 6.86 22.56 -7.60
CA PHE A 141 8.12 22.67 -8.33
C PHE A 141 7.88 22.55 -9.84
N PRO A 142 7.37 23.60 -10.50
CA PRO A 142 6.90 23.52 -11.89
C PRO A 142 8.01 23.39 -12.93
N HIS A 143 9.30 23.30 -12.54
CA HIS A 143 10.41 23.15 -13.47
C HIS A 143 10.39 21.78 -14.18
N PRO A 144 10.53 21.72 -15.52
CA PRO A 144 10.38 20.48 -16.31
C PRO A 144 11.30 19.34 -15.86
N LEU A 145 12.59 19.65 -15.59
CA LEU A 145 13.56 18.65 -15.15
C LEU A 145 13.20 18.06 -13.78
N LEU A 146 12.67 18.88 -12.84
CA LEU A 146 12.23 18.37 -11.55
C LEU A 146 10.99 17.51 -11.67
N LYS A 147 10.05 17.85 -12.54
CA LYS A 147 8.89 17.01 -12.84
C LYS A 147 9.33 15.65 -13.36
N LEU A 148 10.27 15.61 -14.29
CA LEU A 148 10.81 14.36 -14.84
C LEU A 148 11.56 13.56 -13.78
N TYR A 149 12.39 14.23 -12.97
CA TYR A 149 13.13 13.59 -11.87
C TYR A 149 12.17 12.93 -10.88
N PHE A 150 11.19 13.67 -10.38
CA PHE A 150 10.21 13.09 -9.44
C PHE A 150 9.33 12.04 -10.09
N ALA A 151 8.96 12.16 -11.35
CA ALA A 151 8.21 11.13 -12.06
C ALA A 151 9.01 9.83 -12.17
N GLY A 152 10.28 9.90 -12.57
CA GLY A 152 11.18 8.74 -12.64
C GLY A 152 11.43 8.10 -11.27
N LEU A 153 11.65 8.92 -10.24
CA LEU A 153 11.84 8.47 -8.87
C LEU A 153 10.61 7.75 -8.32
N LEU A 154 9.43 8.36 -8.43
CA LEU A 154 8.17 7.76 -7.95
C LEU A 154 7.79 6.51 -8.75
N PHE A 155 8.14 6.47 -10.05
CA PHE A 155 8.02 5.27 -10.87
C PHE A 155 8.90 4.15 -10.32
N ALA A 156 10.18 4.42 -10.06
CA ALA A 156 11.11 3.42 -9.52
C ALA A 156 10.66 2.89 -8.15
N ILE A 157 10.27 3.78 -7.24
CA ILE A 157 9.73 3.40 -5.92
C ILE A 157 8.50 2.52 -6.07
N GLY A 158 7.55 2.91 -6.92
CA GLY A 158 6.34 2.12 -7.19
C GLY A 158 6.65 0.75 -7.78
N ALA A 159 7.62 0.66 -8.71
CA ALA A 159 8.05 -0.59 -9.32
C ALA A 159 8.74 -1.54 -8.32
N LEU A 160 9.56 -1.00 -7.41
CA LEU A 160 10.20 -1.79 -6.35
C LEU A 160 9.14 -2.36 -5.38
N VAL A 161 8.17 -1.55 -4.97
CA VAL A 161 7.05 -2.03 -4.13
C VAL A 161 6.21 -3.07 -4.87
N ALA A 162 5.97 -2.85 -6.17
CA ALA A 162 5.26 -3.83 -7.00
C ALA A 162 6.01 -5.16 -7.06
N ALA A 163 7.31 -5.13 -7.30
CA ALA A 163 8.15 -6.32 -7.37
C ALA A 163 8.20 -7.07 -6.02
N ALA A 164 8.28 -6.35 -4.89
CA ALA A 164 8.24 -6.96 -3.57
C ALA A 164 6.91 -7.69 -3.31
N GLY A 165 5.78 -7.04 -3.55
CA GLY A 165 4.47 -7.66 -3.41
C GLY A 165 4.25 -8.81 -4.40
N PHE A 166 4.78 -8.68 -5.62
CA PHE A 166 4.70 -9.72 -6.66
C PHE A 166 5.47 -10.98 -6.23
N GLU A 167 6.71 -10.84 -5.74
CA GLU A 167 7.54 -11.96 -5.27
C GLU A 167 6.88 -12.68 -4.08
N THR A 168 6.40 -11.93 -3.08
CA THR A 168 5.66 -12.52 -1.94
C THR A 168 4.39 -13.26 -2.40
N ALA A 169 3.67 -12.71 -3.39
CA ALA A 169 2.49 -13.37 -3.96
C ALA A 169 2.86 -14.65 -4.73
N LEU A 170 4.01 -14.68 -5.41
CA LEU A 170 4.51 -15.89 -6.08
C LEU A 170 4.81 -17.01 -5.10
N ASP A 171 5.51 -16.69 -4.01
CA ASP A 171 5.86 -17.68 -2.99
C ASP A 171 4.61 -18.26 -2.34
N ALA A 172 3.64 -17.39 -1.98
CA ALA A 172 2.36 -17.82 -1.44
C ALA A 172 1.56 -18.67 -2.43
N PHE A 173 1.55 -18.30 -3.72
CA PHE A 173 0.86 -19.04 -4.78
C PHE A 173 1.53 -20.41 -5.04
N ALA A 174 2.85 -20.44 -5.14
CA ALA A 174 3.61 -21.67 -5.37
C ALA A 174 3.44 -22.66 -4.21
N ALA A 175 3.49 -22.16 -2.96
CA ALA A 175 3.26 -22.98 -1.76
C ALA A 175 1.85 -23.59 -1.73
N LEU A 176 0.85 -22.82 -2.18
CA LEU A 176 -0.55 -23.25 -2.19
C LEU A 176 -0.83 -24.31 -3.24
N PHE A 177 -0.40 -24.08 -4.48
CA PHE A 177 -0.77 -24.91 -5.63
C PHE A 177 0.32 -25.91 -6.05
N GLY A 178 1.47 -25.92 -5.40
CA GLY A 178 2.61 -26.75 -5.80
C GLY A 178 3.08 -26.49 -7.24
N SER A 179 2.79 -25.29 -7.76
CA SER A 179 3.03 -24.94 -9.15
C SER A 179 4.49 -24.59 -9.42
N SER A 180 4.96 -24.80 -10.65
CA SER A 180 6.27 -24.31 -11.07
C SER A 180 6.29 -22.78 -11.00
N ARG A 181 7.46 -22.21 -10.69
CA ARG A 181 7.65 -20.75 -10.62
C ARG A 181 7.18 -20.03 -11.89
N GLY A 182 7.43 -20.60 -13.08
CA GLY A 182 7.00 -20.02 -14.35
C GLY A 182 5.47 -19.94 -14.48
N ALA A 183 4.75 -20.98 -14.05
CA ALA A 183 3.30 -20.99 -14.04
C ALA A 183 2.75 -19.97 -13.04
N ALA A 184 3.31 -19.92 -11.83
CA ALA A 184 2.94 -18.95 -10.81
C ALA A 184 3.13 -17.51 -11.30
N VAL A 185 4.28 -17.17 -11.91
CA VAL A 185 4.57 -15.85 -12.50
C VAL A 185 3.50 -15.46 -13.51
N THR A 186 3.15 -16.38 -14.41
CA THR A 186 2.15 -16.11 -15.46
C THR A 186 0.77 -15.84 -14.86
N ILE A 187 0.32 -16.68 -13.93
CA ILE A 187 -1.02 -16.57 -13.34
C ILE A 187 -1.13 -15.29 -12.48
N VAL A 188 -0.15 -15.03 -11.63
CA VAL A 188 -0.12 -13.83 -10.78
C VAL A 188 -0.08 -12.56 -11.64
N ALA A 189 0.72 -12.54 -12.73
CA ALA A 189 0.77 -11.41 -13.65
C ALA A 189 -0.58 -11.17 -14.35
N VAL A 190 -1.26 -12.23 -14.79
CA VAL A 190 -2.59 -12.14 -15.41
C VAL A 190 -3.62 -11.61 -14.41
N ILE A 191 -3.64 -12.11 -13.17
CA ILE A 191 -4.56 -11.64 -12.14
C ILE A 191 -4.33 -10.15 -11.85
N LEU A 192 -3.07 -9.72 -11.67
CA LEU A 192 -2.73 -8.30 -11.49
C LEU A 192 -3.15 -7.45 -12.68
N ALA A 193 -2.94 -7.93 -13.90
CA ALA A 193 -3.36 -7.23 -15.10
C ALA A 193 -4.87 -7.05 -15.15
N LEU A 194 -5.65 -8.09 -14.85
CA LEU A 194 -7.11 -8.03 -14.80
C LEU A 194 -7.63 -7.12 -13.68
N MET A 195 -6.92 -7.04 -12.56
CA MET A 195 -7.30 -6.16 -11.44
C MET A 195 -7.06 -4.68 -11.74
N VAL A 196 -5.90 -4.33 -12.30
CA VAL A 196 -5.43 -2.94 -12.34
C VAL A 196 -5.63 -2.30 -13.72
N VAL A 197 -5.37 -3.01 -14.82
CA VAL A 197 -5.36 -2.42 -16.17
C VAL A 197 -6.74 -1.89 -16.61
N PRO A 198 -7.86 -2.58 -16.37
CA PRO A 198 -9.17 -2.09 -16.80
C PRO A 198 -9.67 -0.90 -15.98
N GLY A 199 -9.56 -1.00 -14.65
CA GLY A 199 -10.19 -0.08 -13.69
C GLY A 199 -9.26 0.98 -13.10
N GLY A 200 -7.95 0.83 -13.21
CA GLY A 200 -6.99 1.73 -12.56
C GLY A 200 -7.19 1.81 -11.05
N LEU A 201 -7.26 3.03 -10.51
CA LEU A 201 -7.47 3.25 -9.07
C LEU A 201 -8.83 2.72 -8.59
N ALA A 202 -9.88 2.82 -9.38
CA ALA A 202 -11.20 2.29 -9.02
C ALA A 202 -11.14 0.77 -8.83
N GLY A 203 -10.54 0.04 -9.79
CA GLY A 203 -10.33 -1.40 -9.70
C GLY A 203 -9.51 -1.77 -8.47
N LEU A 204 -8.39 -1.07 -8.23
CA LEU A 204 -7.52 -1.28 -7.07
C LEU A 204 -8.25 -1.09 -5.74
N LEU A 205 -9.03 -0.01 -5.58
CA LEU A 205 -9.69 0.28 -4.31
C LEU A 205 -10.82 -0.71 -4.01
N TRP A 206 -11.62 -1.10 -5.00
CA TRP A 206 -12.68 -2.07 -4.80
C TRP A 206 -12.14 -3.49 -4.60
N ALA A 207 -11.12 -3.89 -5.36
CA ALA A 207 -10.43 -5.16 -5.13
C ALA A 207 -9.73 -5.17 -3.76
N GLY A 208 -9.11 -4.05 -3.36
CA GLY A 208 -8.49 -3.91 -2.04
C GLY A 208 -9.48 -4.00 -0.88
N ALA A 209 -10.65 -3.35 -1.02
CA ALA A 209 -11.71 -3.45 -0.03
C ALA A 209 -12.26 -4.89 0.09
N ALA A 210 -12.46 -5.55 -1.04
CA ALA A 210 -12.89 -6.96 -1.06
C ALA A 210 -11.83 -7.88 -0.46
N SER A 211 -10.56 -7.71 -0.82
CA SER A 211 -9.43 -8.47 -0.26
C SER A 211 -9.34 -8.31 1.25
N ALA A 212 -9.40 -7.08 1.77
CA ALA A 212 -9.39 -6.84 3.21
C ALA A 212 -10.61 -7.42 3.91
N GLY A 213 -11.78 -7.34 3.29
CA GLY A 213 -13.01 -7.96 3.82
C GLY A 213 -12.89 -9.49 3.91
N VAL A 214 -12.37 -10.14 2.85
CA VAL A 214 -12.08 -11.57 2.85
C VAL A 214 -11.05 -11.92 3.92
N LEU A 215 -10.00 -11.11 4.06
CA LEU A 215 -8.98 -11.30 5.09
C LEU A 215 -9.58 -11.24 6.50
N ILE A 216 -10.42 -10.25 6.78
CA ILE A 216 -11.12 -10.14 8.06
C ILE A 216 -11.98 -11.38 8.33
N ILE A 217 -12.69 -11.90 7.32
CA ILE A 217 -13.50 -13.11 7.45
C ILE A 217 -12.59 -14.31 7.77
N ILE A 218 -11.51 -14.51 7.00
CA ILE A 218 -10.55 -15.60 7.21
C ILE A 218 -9.99 -15.56 8.63
N LEU A 219 -9.57 -14.40 9.11
CA LEU A 219 -8.94 -14.24 10.41
C LEU A 219 -9.96 -14.29 11.57
N ALA A 220 -11.18 -13.83 11.35
CA ALA A 220 -12.23 -13.88 12.37
C ALA A 220 -12.88 -15.27 12.52
N LEU A 221 -12.89 -16.08 11.46
CA LEU A 221 -13.57 -17.37 11.44
C LEU A 221 -13.03 -18.36 12.50
N PRO A 222 -11.72 -18.57 12.67
CA PRO A 222 -11.19 -19.44 13.71
C PRO A 222 -11.54 -18.96 15.13
N ILE A 223 -11.48 -17.67 15.34
CA ILE A 223 -11.82 -17.05 16.63
C ILE A 223 -13.32 -17.29 16.94
N ALA A 224 -14.19 -17.03 15.96
CA ALA A 224 -15.63 -17.25 16.10
C ALA A 224 -15.98 -18.71 16.38
N THR A 225 -15.35 -19.67 15.67
CA THR A 225 -15.59 -21.10 15.86
C THR A 225 -15.17 -21.57 17.26
N GLN A 226 -14.08 -21.07 17.80
CA GLN A 226 -13.64 -21.39 19.16
C GLN A 226 -14.63 -20.86 20.23
N PHE A 227 -15.16 -19.65 20.04
CA PHE A 227 -16.21 -19.11 20.92
C PHE A 227 -17.48 -19.96 20.87
N MET A 228 -17.89 -20.42 19.69
CA MET A 228 -19.12 -21.23 19.50
C MET A 228 -18.98 -22.65 20.05
N THR A 229 -17.79 -23.25 20.02
CA THR A 229 -17.55 -24.60 20.52
C THR A 229 -17.26 -24.66 22.02
N GLY A 230 -17.24 -23.51 22.71
CA GLY A 230 -16.95 -23.42 24.14
C GLY A 230 -15.53 -23.88 24.52
N ASN A 231 -14.65 -24.00 23.54
CA ASN A 231 -13.29 -24.44 23.76
C ASN A 231 -12.50 -23.27 24.39
N SER A 232 -12.14 -23.42 25.68
CA SER A 232 -11.53 -22.40 26.51
C SER A 232 -10.07 -22.06 26.13
N ALA A 233 -9.60 -22.46 24.94
CA ALA A 233 -8.24 -22.19 24.48
C ALA A 233 -7.92 -20.68 24.30
N ILE A 234 -8.96 -19.84 24.20
CA ILE A 234 -8.80 -18.36 24.14
C ILE A 234 -8.73 -17.75 25.56
N ALA A 235 -9.33 -18.39 26.58
CA ALA A 235 -9.32 -17.86 27.94
C ALA A 235 -7.89 -17.68 28.51
N PRO A 236 -6.94 -18.60 28.29
CA PRO A 236 -5.55 -18.41 28.70
C PRO A 236 -4.88 -17.23 27.98
N LEU A 237 -5.21 -16.96 26.72
CA LEU A 237 -4.66 -15.87 25.93
C LEU A 237 -5.02 -14.48 26.47
N ILE A 238 -6.27 -14.31 26.87
CA ILE A 238 -6.76 -13.04 27.41
C ILE A 238 -6.32 -12.88 28.88
N GLY A 239 -6.18 -13.99 29.61
CA GLY A 239 -5.85 -14.01 31.01
C GLY A 239 -4.37 -14.16 31.36
N ASP A 240 -3.56 -14.70 30.46
CA ASP A 240 -2.15 -14.93 30.74
C ASP A 240 -1.27 -13.81 30.15
N VAL A 241 -1.07 -12.78 30.97
CA VAL A 241 -0.15 -11.66 30.68
C VAL A 241 1.27 -12.17 30.37
N GLY A 242 1.65 -13.36 30.87
CA GLY A 242 2.94 -13.99 30.62
C GLY A 242 3.16 -14.31 29.14
N ILE A 243 2.15 -14.84 28.43
CA ILE A 243 2.27 -15.13 26.98
C ILE A 243 2.52 -13.86 26.19
N TRP A 244 1.84 -12.78 26.54
CA TRP A 244 2.05 -11.47 25.88
C TRP A 244 3.38 -10.85 26.24
N SER A 245 3.79 -10.95 27.51
CA SER A 245 5.08 -10.45 27.97
C SER A 245 6.23 -11.23 27.32
N ASP A 246 6.13 -12.56 27.18
CA ASP A 246 7.15 -13.38 26.53
C ASP A 246 7.21 -13.16 25.02
N ALA A 247 6.08 -12.96 24.35
CA ALA A 247 6.04 -12.58 22.96
C ALA A 247 6.65 -11.20 22.74
N LEU A 248 6.28 -10.21 23.56
CA LEU A 248 6.85 -8.87 23.55
C LEU A 248 8.35 -8.87 23.93
N THR A 249 8.75 -9.65 24.92
CA THR A 249 10.15 -9.74 25.35
C THR A 249 11.01 -10.47 24.30
N ARG A 250 10.48 -11.50 23.65
CA ARG A 250 11.15 -12.13 22.49
C ARG A 250 11.26 -11.18 21.32
N ALA A 251 10.19 -10.44 21.03
CA ALA A 251 10.19 -9.43 20.00
C ALA A 251 11.11 -8.25 20.32
N TRP A 252 11.21 -7.85 21.59
CA TRP A 252 12.07 -6.76 22.08
C TRP A 252 13.49 -7.26 22.38
N GLY A 253 13.63 -8.48 22.91
CA GLY A 253 14.91 -9.07 23.34
C GLY A 253 15.83 -9.43 22.19
N ALA A 254 15.30 -9.79 21.01
CA ALA A 254 16.09 -9.95 19.81
C ALA A 254 16.77 -8.64 19.35
N SER A 255 16.35 -7.50 19.90
CA SER A 255 16.88 -6.18 19.60
C SER A 255 17.81 -5.60 20.68
N THR A 256 17.98 -6.27 21.83
CA THR A 256 18.70 -5.72 23.01
C THR A 256 20.23 -5.73 22.88
N GLU A 257 20.80 -6.35 21.86
CA GLU A 257 22.23 -6.26 21.58
C GLU A 257 22.66 -4.98 20.83
N SER A 258 21.71 -4.14 20.41
CA SER A 258 21.98 -2.92 19.64
C SER A 258 21.73 -1.66 20.48
N ASP A 259 22.48 -0.59 20.18
CA ASP A 259 22.37 0.72 20.85
C ASP A 259 20.92 1.25 20.81
N PRO A 260 20.29 1.61 21.97
CA PRO A 260 18.92 2.17 22.00
C PRO A 260 18.73 3.37 21.07
N LYS A 261 19.78 4.16 20.82
CA LYS A 261 19.74 5.29 19.88
C LYS A 261 19.53 4.83 18.45
N ALA A 262 20.16 3.72 18.06
CA ALA A 262 19.96 3.14 16.73
C ALA A 262 18.51 2.68 16.53
N HIS A 263 17.87 2.12 17.56
CA HIS A 263 16.47 1.71 17.53
C HIS A 263 15.52 2.89 17.24
N VAL A 264 15.70 4.00 17.96
CA VAL A 264 14.89 5.21 17.73
C VAL A 264 15.07 5.75 16.32
N LEU A 265 16.31 5.73 15.80
CA LEU A 265 16.58 6.17 14.44
C LEU A 265 15.92 5.26 13.39
N VAL A 266 15.93 3.93 13.58
CA VAL A 266 15.28 2.97 12.67
C VAL A 266 13.76 3.18 12.68
N VAL A 267 13.15 3.32 13.84
CA VAL A 267 11.71 3.59 13.97
C VAL A 267 11.34 4.91 13.29
N LEU A 268 12.09 5.98 13.54
CA LEU A 268 11.85 7.28 12.91
C LEU A 268 12.05 7.22 11.39
N ALA A 269 13.12 6.58 10.93
CA ALA A 269 13.40 6.40 9.51
C ALA A 269 12.29 5.62 8.80
N SER A 270 11.86 4.49 9.39
CA SER A 270 10.76 3.69 8.86
C SER A 270 9.46 4.49 8.81
N ALA A 271 9.14 5.25 9.86
CA ALA A 271 7.94 6.08 9.91
C ALA A 271 7.88 7.11 8.78
N LEU A 272 8.96 7.87 8.60
CA LEU A 272 9.04 8.90 7.56
C LEU A 272 9.06 8.28 6.15
N ALA A 273 9.77 7.15 5.98
CA ALA A 273 9.82 6.40 4.72
C ALA A 273 8.43 5.97 4.25
N ILE A 274 7.68 5.32 5.14
CA ILE A 274 6.34 4.80 4.83
C ILE A 274 5.32 5.92 4.65
N ALA A 275 5.42 7.01 5.44
CA ALA A 275 4.56 8.18 5.26
C ALA A 275 4.70 8.83 3.87
N ALA A 276 5.90 8.78 3.29
CA ALA A 276 6.18 9.31 1.95
C ALA A 276 6.02 8.28 0.83
N LEU A 277 5.60 7.04 1.13
CA LEU A 277 5.50 5.95 0.17
C LEU A 277 4.30 6.13 -0.77
N PRO A 278 4.49 6.25 -2.10
CA PRO A 278 3.41 6.59 -3.04
C PRO A 278 2.22 5.62 -3.05
N PRO A 279 2.39 4.27 -2.94
CA PRO A 279 1.28 3.33 -2.94
C PRO A 279 0.25 3.56 -1.82
N MET A 280 0.67 4.11 -0.68
CA MET A 280 -0.21 4.34 0.49
C MET A 280 -1.22 5.48 0.29
N THR A 281 -1.04 6.32 -0.72
CA THR A 281 -1.89 7.51 -0.95
C THR A 281 -3.18 7.23 -1.73
N GLY A 282 -3.33 6.06 -2.35
CA GLY A 282 -4.43 5.74 -3.27
C GLY A 282 -5.81 5.86 -2.64
N ALA A 283 -5.98 5.34 -1.42
CA ALA A 283 -7.25 5.35 -0.70
C ALA A 283 -7.77 6.79 -0.44
N ALA A 284 -6.87 7.69 -0.02
CA ALA A 284 -7.20 9.08 0.21
C ALA A 284 -7.60 9.81 -1.08
N ILE A 285 -6.89 9.55 -2.18
CA ILE A 285 -7.15 10.17 -3.49
C ILE A 285 -8.52 9.76 -4.04
N GLY A 286 -8.92 8.51 -3.85
CA GLY A 286 -10.23 7.98 -4.27
C GLY A 286 -11.41 8.48 -3.43
N SER A 287 -11.18 9.14 -2.31
CA SER A 287 -12.20 9.64 -1.40
C SER A 287 -12.86 10.92 -1.92
N PHE A 288 -14.14 11.13 -1.58
CA PHE A 288 -14.95 12.26 -2.07
C PHE A 288 -14.43 13.63 -1.60
N SER A 289 -13.98 13.76 -0.35
CA SER A 289 -13.50 15.02 0.24
C SER A 289 -12.31 14.78 1.18
N GLY A 290 -11.64 15.86 1.60
CA GLY A 290 -10.55 15.78 2.59
C GLY A 290 -11.00 15.16 3.91
N ARG A 291 -12.22 15.46 4.38
CA ARG A 291 -12.81 14.83 5.58
C ARG A 291 -13.07 13.35 5.38
N GLN A 292 -13.57 12.96 4.20
CA GLN A 292 -13.76 11.55 3.87
C GLN A 292 -12.42 10.81 3.74
N ALA A 293 -11.40 11.46 3.20
CA ALA A 293 -10.04 10.91 3.16
C ALA A 293 -9.48 10.69 4.57
N LEU A 294 -9.67 11.65 5.50
CA LEU A 294 -9.29 11.50 6.90
C LEU A 294 -10.03 10.34 7.58
N ARG A 295 -11.35 10.24 7.37
CA ARG A 295 -12.16 9.11 7.88
C ARG A 295 -11.72 7.77 7.28
N ALA A 296 -11.44 7.73 5.99
CA ALA A 296 -10.92 6.55 5.32
C ALA A 296 -9.56 6.13 5.91
N GLY A 297 -8.67 7.10 6.14
CA GLY A 297 -7.38 6.86 6.79
C GLY A 297 -7.53 6.31 8.21
N ALA A 298 -8.37 6.92 9.03
CA ALA A 298 -8.63 6.47 10.40
C ALA A 298 -9.23 5.06 10.45
N LEU A 299 -10.27 4.78 9.63
CA LEU A 299 -10.86 3.45 9.53
C LEU A 299 -9.85 2.44 8.97
N GLY A 300 -9.03 2.84 7.99
CA GLY A 300 -8.00 1.99 7.42
C GLY A 300 -6.95 1.58 8.46
N LEU A 301 -6.55 2.48 9.34
CA LEU A 301 -5.64 2.16 10.45
C LEU A 301 -6.29 1.19 11.43
N VAL A 302 -7.56 1.39 11.80
CA VAL A 302 -8.29 0.47 12.68
C VAL A 302 -8.37 -0.93 12.07
N PHE A 303 -8.73 -1.03 10.78
CA PHE A 303 -8.76 -2.31 10.08
C PHE A 303 -7.38 -2.94 9.92
N ALA A 304 -6.33 -2.15 9.65
CA ALA A 304 -4.96 -2.66 9.57
C ALA A 304 -4.47 -3.21 10.91
N ILE A 305 -4.74 -2.51 12.01
CA ILE A 305 -4.43 -2.97 13.37
C ILE A 305 -5.20 -4.26 13.66
N PHE A 306 -6.50 -4.30 13.34
CA PHE A 306 -7.32 -5.50 13.55
C PHE A 306 -6.77 -6.70 12.76
N ILE A 307 -6.46 -6.52 11.47
CA ILE A 307 -5.87 -7.57 10.62
C ILE A 307 -4.54 -8.04 11.20
N SER A 308 -3.66 -7.13 11.60
CA SER A 308 -2.35 -7.47 12.15
C SER A 308 -2.46 -8.22 13.48
N LEU A 309 -3.36 -7.76 14.36
CA LEU A 309 -3.62 -8.42 15.65
C LEU A 309 -4.24 -9.81 15.46
N ALA A 310 -5.24 -9.92 14.58
CA ALA A 310 -5.88 -11.19 14.29
C ALA A 310 -4.90 -12.18 13.64
N ALA A 311 -4.05 -11.71 12.70
CA ALA A 311 -3.00 -12.55 12.11
C ALA A 311 -1.99 -13.04 13.17
N PHE A 312 -1.63 -12.20 14.13
CA PHE A 312 -0.78 -12.60 15.26
C PHE A 312 -1.44 -13.70 16.12
N VAL A 313 -2.71 -13.52 16.45
CA VAL A 313 -3.50 -14.50 17.23
C VAL A 313 -3.63 -15.82 16.45
N ASP A 314 -3.96 -15.77 15.16
CA ASP A 314 -4.14 -16.96 14.32
C ASP A 314 -2.84 -17.74 14.12
N LEU A 315 -1.69 -17.10 14.02
CA LEU A 315 -0.39 -17.77 13.95
C LEU A 315 -0.11 -18.64 15.18
N VAL A 316 -0.62 -18.22 16.35
CA VAL A 316 -0.42 -18.93 17.62
C VAL A 316 -1.48 -20.01 17.86
N PHE A 317 -2.72 -19.81 17.36
CA PHE A 317 -3.90 -20.58 17.82
C PHE A 317 -4.76 -21.17 16.70
N TRP A 318 -4.23 -21.29 15.48
CA TRP A 318 -5.01 -21.84 14.37
C TRP A 318 -5.53 -23.23 14.68
N PRO A 319 -6.86 -23.46 14.66
CA PRO A 319 -7.43 -24.76 14.99
C PRO A 319 -7.04 -25.82 13.97
N THR A 320 -6.60 -26.99 14.45
CA THR A 320 -6.14 -28.11 13.63
C THR A 320 -7.26 -28.98 13.05
N ALA A 321 -8.52 -28.62 13.28
CA ALA A 321 -9.66 -29.51 13.09
C ALA A 321 -9.91 -29.94 11.62
N ILE A 322 -9.60 -29.10 10.62
CA ILE A 322 -9.76 -29.42 9.19
C ILE A 322 -8.54 -28.86 8.43
N ALA A 323 -7.43 -29.59 8.48
CA ALA A 323 -6.14 -29.15 7.96
C ALA A 323 -6.15 -28.62 6.51
N PRO A 324 -6.81 -29.27 5.51
CA PRO A 324 -6.76 -28.79 4.13
C PRO A 324 -7.44 -27.45 3.92
N ILE A 325 -8.58 -27.19 4.58
CA ILE A 325 -9.29 -25.90 4.50
C ILE A 325 -8.46 -24.82 5.16
N ASN A 326 -7.92 -25.11 6.34
CA ASN A 326 -7.11 -24.17 7.10
C ASN A 326 -5.85 -23.77 6.32
N ASP A 327 -5.18 -24.70 5.66
CA ASP A 327 -4.01 -24.43 4.82
C ASP A 327 -4.37 -23.51 3.64
N GLY A 328 -5.50 -23.77 2.99
CA GLY A 328 -6.02 -22.94 1.91
C GLY A 328 -6.36 -21.52 2.38
N LEU A 329 -7.00 -21.37 3.54
CA LEU A 329 -7.32 -20.07 4.14
C LEU A 329 -6.05 -19.30 4.57
N LYS A 330 -5.09 -19.97 5.23
CA LYS A 330 -3.79 -19.37 5.60
C LYS A 330 -3.04 -18.85 4.39
N SER A 331 -2.94 -19.67 3.35
CA SER A 331 -2.26 -19.27 2.11
C SER A 331 -2.97 -18.11 1.42
N SER A 332 -4.31 -18.07 1.47
CA SER A 332 -5.09 -16.89 0.99
C SER A 332 -4.78 -15.64 1.81
N ALA A 333 -4.62 -15.78 3.13
CA ALA A 333 -4.27 -14.66 4.01
C ALA A 333 -2.89 -14.06 3.71
N MET A 334 -1.97 -14.83 3.14
CA MET A 334 -0.68 -14.34 2.65
C MET A 334 -0.78 -13.80 1.21
N LEU A 335 -1.47 -14.50 0.34
CA LEU A 335 -1.55 -14.20 -1.09
C LEU A 335 -2.31 -12.90 -1.38
N LEU A 336 -3.46 -12.68 -0.73
CA LEU A 336 -4.32 -11.53 -1.01
C LEU A 336 -3.65 -10.18 -0.66
N PRO A 337 -3.05 -9.98 0.53
CA PRO A 337 -2.36 -8.74 0.84
C PRO A 337 -1.14 -8.49 -0.05
N ALA A 338 -0.38 -9.54 -0.37
CA ALA A 338 0.77 -9.43 -1.27
C ALA A 338 0.36 -8.96 -2.66
N LEU A 339 -0.74 -9.50 -3.22
CA LEU A 339 -1.34 -9.03 -4.47
C LEU A 339 -1.79 -7.57 -4.38
N MET A 340 -2.37 -7.16 -3.25
CA MET A 340 -2.81 -5.77 -3.06
C MET A 340 -1.62 -4.81 -3.02
N LEU A 341 -0.53 -5.18 -2.37
CA LEU A 341 0.70 -4.38 -2.36
C LEU A 341 1.29 -4.27 -3.78
N ALA A 342 1.39 -5.41 -4.50
CA ALA A 342 1.85 -5.43 -5.88
C ALA A 342 0.98 -4.53 -6.78
N ALA A 343 -0.35 -4.65 -6.69
CA ALA A 343 -1.29 -3.84 -7.46
C ALA A 343 -1.17 -2.34 -7.16
N ALA A 344 -1.00 -1.97 -5.89
CA ALA A 344 -0.80 -0.59 -5.47
C ALA A 344 0.54 -0.03 -5.97
N GLY A 345 1.60 -0.83 -5.93
CA GLY A 345 2.90 -0.50 -6.49
C GLY A 345 2.84 -0.27 -8.01
N VAL A 346 2.26 -1.21 -8.74
CA VAL A 346 2.05 -1.13 -10.21
C VAL A 346 1.26 0.13 -10.57
N HIS A 347 0.15 0.38 -9.87
CA HIS A 347 -0.68 1.54 -10.15
C HIS A 347 0.03 2.86 -9.82
N SER A 348 0.77 2.93 -8.71
CA SER A 348 1.51 4.14 -8.33
C SER A 348 2.64 4.45 -9.31
N ALA A 349 3.37 3.42 -9.79
CA ALA A 349 4.40 3.56 -10.80
C ALA A 349 3.83 4.09 -12.13
N SER A 350 2.77 3.46 -12.62
CA SER A 350 2.14 3.88 -13.88
C SER A 350 1.58 5.30 -13.81
N ARG A 351 1.03 5.71 -12.66
CA ARG A 351 0.55 7.08 -12.43
C ARG A 351 1.67 8.11 -12.41
N ALA A 352 2.77 7.82 -11.73
CA ALA A 352 3.87 8.75 -11.61
C ALA A 352 4.38 9.21 -12.98
N TRP A 353 4.49 8.28 -13.92
CA TRP A 353 4.90 8.59 -15.29
C TRP A 353 3.75 9.13 -16.14
N GLY A 354 2.56 8.54 -16.04
CA GLY A 354 1.41 8.89 -16.87
C GLY A 354 0.85 10.30 -16.63
N THR A 355 0.97 10.82 -15.39
CA THR A 355 0.47 12.16 -15.04
C THR A 355 1.53 13.26 -15.17
N ASN A 356 2.76 13.00 -14.73
CA ASN A 356 3.77 14.05 -14.56
C ASN A 356 4.76 14.17 -15.72
N ALA A 357 5.26 13.05 -16.25
CA ALA A 357 6.25 13.09 -17.31
C ALA A 357 5.64 13.48 -18.68
N GLY A 358 4.43 12.97 -18.99
CA GLY A 358 3.74 13.30 -20.22
C GLY A 358 3.45 14.79 -20.35
N GLY A 359 2.99 15.44 -19.26
CA GLY A 359 2.68 16.87 -19.26
C GLY A 359 3.90 17.81 -19.27
N ALA A 360 5.10 17.30 -18.95
CA ALA A 360 6.30 18.14 -18.90
C ALA A 360 6.85 18.52 -20.29
N TYR A 361 6.61 17.67 -21.29
CA TYR A 361 7.17 17.80 -22.65
C TYR A 361 6.12 17.91 -23.77
N GLU A 362 4.84 17.71 -23.46
CA GLU A 362 3.79 17.78 -24.48
C GLU A 362 3.43 19.24 -24.78
N ARG A 363 3.67 19.67 -26.02
CA ARG A 363 3.21 20.96 -26.55
C ARG A 363 1.68 20.98 -26.74
N TYR A 364 1.04 19.83 -26.76
CA TYR A 364 -0.40 19.66 -26.94
C TYR A 364 -0.97 18.77 -25.81
N THR A 365 -2.14 19.11 -25.32
CA THR A 365 -2.87 18.28 -24.37
C THR A 365 -3.32 17.00 -25.07
N PRO A 366 -2.82 15.81 -24.67
CA PRO A 366 -3.22 14.57 -25.33
C PRO A 366 -4.71 14.29 -25.10
N LEU A 367 -5.36 13.66 -26.08
CA LEU A 367 -6.74 13.22 -25.97
C LEU A 367 -6.90 12.29 -24.75
N ALA A 368 -8.07 12.34 -24.10
CA ALA A 368 -8.37 11.51 -22.93
C ALA A 368 -8.15 10.01 -23.18
N SER A 369 -8.52 9.53 -24.39
CA SER A 369 -8.28 8.16 -24.83
C SER A 369 -6.81 7.79 -24.93
N GLN A 370 -5.97 8.70 -25.42
CA GLN A 370 -4.51 8.51 -25.52
C GLN A 370 -3.87 8.46 -24.13
N ARG A 371 -4.29 9.31 -23.19
CA ARG A 371 -3.82 9.28 -21.81
C ARG A 371 -4.14 7.96 -21.14
N LEU A 372 -5.36 7.45 -21.30
CA LEU A 372 -5.78 6.15 -20.77
C LEU A 372 -4.99 5.00 -21.40
N ALA A 373 -4.84 5.00 -22.73
CA ALA A 373 -4.09 3.96 -23.43
C ALA A 373 -2.63 3.92 -22.94
N ARG A 374 -1.95 5.07 -22.87
CA ARG A 374 -0.56 5.18 -22.35
C ARG A 374 -0.46 4.67 -20.92
N SER A 375 -1.39 5.05 -20.05
CA SER A 375 -1.34 4.60 -18.64
C SER A 375 -1.57 3.11 -18.51
N ARG A 376 -2.47 2.52 -19.29
CA ARG A 376 -2.67 1.07 -19.34
C ARG A 376 -1.45 0.33 -19.87
N MET A 377 -0.82 0.85 -20.93
CA MET A 377 0.44 0.30 -21.45
C MET A 377 1.56 0.36 -20.42
N LEU A 378 1.69 1.47 -19.67
CA LEU A 378 2.65 1.59 -18.57
C LEU A 378 2.34 0.60 -17.44
N THR A 379 1.07 0.42 -17.09
CA THR A 379 0.65 -0.59 -16.11
C THR A 379 1.09 -1.99 -16.54
N LEU A 380 0.82 -2.37 -17.79
CA LEU A 380 1.26 -3.65 -18.36
C LEU A 380 2.79 -3.78 -18.39
N LEU A 381 3.49 -2.70 -18.75
CA LEU A 381 4.95 -2.68 -18.75
C LEU A 381 5.54 -2.92 -17.36
N VAL A 382 4.99 -2.29 -16.32
CA VAL A 382 5.45 -2.51 -14.94
C VAL A 382 5.19 -3.96 -14.51
N ILE A 383 4.01 -4.52 -14.81
CA ILE A 383 3.70 -5.92 -14.52
C ILE A 383 4.68 -6.86 -15.26
N ALA A 384 4.92 -6.61 -16.55
CA ALA A 384 5.86 -7.40 -17.33
C ALA A 384 7.30 -7.29 -16.80
N LEU A 385 7.71 -6.11 -16.36
CA LEU A 385 9.02 -5.88 -15.73
C LEU A 385 9.14 -6.67 -14.41
N CYS A 386 8.13 -6.61 -13.55
CA CYS A 386 8.10 -7.41 -12.32
C CYS A 386 8.17 -8.90 -12.65
N ALA A 387 7.33 -9.40 -13.57
CA ALA A 387 7.31 -10.79 -13.98
C ALA A 387 8.67 -11.24 -14.58
N PHE A 388 9.31 -10.39 -15.38
CA PHE A 388 10.63 -10.68 -15.95
C PHE A 388 11.71 -10.76 -14.87
N LEU A 389 11.78 -9.77 -13.98
CA LEU A 389 12.77 -9.73 -12.89
C LEU A 389 12.62 -10.96 -11.97
N THR A 390 11.42 -11.25 -11.53
CA THR A 390 11.13 -12.37 -10.61
C THR A 390 11.27 -13.74 -11.27
N SER A 391 11.13 -13.84 -12.59
CA SER A 391 11.38 -15.09 -13.33
C SER A 391 12.86 -15.43 -13.46
N ARG A 392 13.74 -14.44 -13.43
CA ARG A 392 15.19 -14.61 -13.62
C ARG A 392 15.97 -14.72 -12.34
N THR A 393 15.56 -13.98 -11.31
CA THR A 393 16.26 -13.89 -10.04
C THR A 393 15.27 -14.00 -8.89
N ILE A 394 15.65 -14.74 -7.85
CA ILE A 394 14.93 -14.71 -6.58
C ILE A 394 15.46 -13.48 -5.84
N VAL A 395 14.64 -12.43 -5.76
CA VAL A 395 15.00 -11.22 -5.04
C VAL A 395 14.23 -11.20 -3.73
N GLU A 396 14.92 -10.98 -2.63
CA GLU A 396 14.28 -10.90 -1.32
C GLU A 396 13.28 -9.73 -1.29
N PRO A 397 11.98 -9.99 -1.04
CA PRO A 397 10.93 -8.94 -1.03
C PRO A 397 11.23 -7.83 -0.03
N ARG A 398 11.79 -8.20 1.13
CA ARG A 398 12.19 -7.28 2.18
C ARG A 398 13.22 -6.27 1.69
N LEU A 399 14.26 -6.72 0.97
CA LEU A 399 15.30 -5.84 0.43
C LEU A 399 14.72 -4.83 -0.57
N LEU A 400 13.80 -5.28 -1.44
CA LEU A 400 13.13 -4.41 -2.40
C LEU A 400 12.32 -3.32 -1.69
N LEU A 401 11.60 -3.68 -0.61
CA LEU A 401 10.83 -2.72 0.18
C LEU A 401 11.72 -1.77 0.97
N PHE A 402 12.80 -2.25 1.58
CA PHE A 402 13.77 -1.36 2.25
C PHE A 402 14.40 -0.39 1.28
N THR A 403 14.72 -0.82 0.07
CA THR A 403 15.24 0.05 -0.98
C THR A 403 14.21 1.09 -1.41
N ALA A 404 12.95 0.68 -1.63
CA ALA A 404 11.86 1.61 -1.94
C ALA A 404 11.64 2.63 -0.81
N ALA A 405 11.65 2.16 0.44
CA ALA A 405 11.53 2.99 1.64
C ALA A 405 12.70 3.98 1.78
N ALA A 406 13.92 3.52 1.56
CA ALA A 406 15.11 4.37 1.61
C ALA A 406 15.09 5.46 0.52
N LEU A 407 14.70 5.12 -0.71
CA LEU A 407 14.52 6.10 -1.79
C LEU A 407 13.39 7.10 -1.48
N SER A 408 12.28 6.62 -0.91
CA SER A 408 11.17 7.47 -0.50
C SER A 408 11.60 8.43 0.61
N LEU A 409 12.32 7.94 1.62
CA LEU A 409 12.82 8.73 2.72
C LEU A 409 13.86 9.75 2.26
N SER A 410 14.90 9.30 1.54
CA SER A 410 16.03 10.17 1.18
C SER A 410 15.65 11.25 0.16
N LEU A 411 14.79 10.95 -0.82
CA LEU A 411 14.59 11.82 -1.97
C LEU A 411 13.19 12.44 -2.05
N VAL A 412 12.15 11.73 -1.56
CA VAL A 412 10.76 12.23 -1.62
C VAL A 412 10.39 13.00 -0.36
N ALA A 413 10.70 12.50 0.82
CA ALA A 413 10.32 13.13 2.08
C ALA A 413 10.87 14.57 2.26
N PRO A 414 12.15 14.88 1.95
CA PRO A 414 12.66 16.23 2.02
C PRO A 414 11.95 17.19 1.06
N ALA A 415 11.69 16.73 -0.17
CA ALA A 415 10.96 17.53 -1.15
C ALA A 415 9.53 17.82 -0.71
N LEU A 416 8.83 16.87 -0.08
CA LEU A 416 7.50 17.06 0.50
C LEU A 416 7.54 18.05 1.66
N ALA A 417 8.52 17.94 2.55
CA ALA A 417 8.68 18.84 3.68
C ALA A 417 8.96 20.27 3.22
N VAL A 418 9.84 20.45 2.22
CA VAL A 418 10.08 21.76 1.60
C VAL A 418 8.85 22.29 0.88
N ALA A 419 8.11 21.41 0.17
CA ALA A 419 6.87 21.77 -0.52
C ALA A 419 5.76 22.26 0.44
N ALA A 420 5.80 21.89 1.70
CA ALA A 420 4.87 22.37 2.73
C ALA A 420 5.15 23.85 3.11
N SER A 421 6.35 24.38 2.84
CA SER A 421 6.68 25.79 3.11
C SER A 421 5.99 26.73 2.11
N GLU A 422 5.40 27.82 2.59
CA GLU A 422 4.79 28.85 1.75
C GLU A 422 5.78 29.54 0.83
N ARG A 423 7.06 29.58 1.21
CA ARG A 423 8.16 30.25 0.47
C ARG A 423 8.85 29.33 -0.55
N ALA A 424 8.50 28.04 -0.58
CA ALA A 424 9.14 27.07 -1.46
C ALA A 424 8.95 27.40 -2.94
N ASN A 425 10.01 27.21 -3.72
CA ASN A 425 10.03 27.31 -5.17
C ASN A 425 10.86 26.17 -5.79
N SER A 426 10.95 26.12 -7.12
CA SER A 426 11.68 25.08 -7.83
C SER A 426 13.18 25.02 -7.47
N ALA A 427 13.82 26.13 -7.15
CA ALA A 427 15.22 26.15 -6.75
C ALA A 427 15.43 25.46 -5.39
N HIS A 428 14.52 25.69 -4.43
CA HIS A 428 14.58 25.04 -3.14
C HIS A 428 14.33 23.52 -3.24
N GLY A 429 13.37 23.10 -4.09
CA GLY A 429 13.15 21.70 -4.40
C GLY A 429 14.36 21.04 -5.08
N ALA A 430 15.00 21.75 -6.00
CA ALA A 430 16.22 21.29 -6.67
C ALA A 430 17.40 21.15 -5.68
N ALA A 431 17.60 22.15 -4.81
CA ALA A 431 18.63 22.10 -3.79
C ALA A 431 18.43 20.93 -2.82
N ALA A 432 17.20 20.75 -2.31
CA ALA A 432 16.87 19.62 -1.45
C ALA A 432 17.14 18.28 -2.15
N ALA A 433 16.69 18.11 -3.39
CA ALA A 433 16.88 16.89 -4.17
C ALA A 433 18.35 16.60 -4.46
N ALA A 434 19.12 17.62 -4.88
CA ALA A 434 20.55 17.48 -5.20
C ALA A 434 21.38 17.10 -3.96
N VAL A 435 21.15 17.78 -2.83
CA VAL A 435 21.86 17.49 -1.58
C VAL A 435 21.48 16.11 -1.03
N SER A 436 20.19 15.76 -1.03
CA SER A 436 19.76 14.44 -0.62
C SER A 436 20.35 13.33 -1.47
N LEU A 437 20.37 13.51 -2.79
CA LEU A 437 20.96 12.54 -3.72
C LEU A 437 22.47 12.40 -3.51
N GLY A 438 23.19 13.54 -3.41
CA GLY A 438 24.64 13.55 -3.14
C GLY A 438 24.98 12.89 -1.81
N ALA A 439 24.21 13.17 -0.75
CA ALA A 439 24.37 12.56 0.55
C ALA A 439 24.06 11.05 0.51
N ALA A 440 23.00 10.63 -0.19
CA ALA A 440 22.66 9.21 -0.34
C ALA A 440 23.77 8.43 -1.06
N ILE A 441 24.33 8.99 -2.15
CA ILE A 441 25.46 8.38 -2.88
C ILE A 441 26.72 8.33 -1.99
N GLY A 442 27.03 9.43 -1.28
CA GLY A 442 28.18 9.48 -0.39
C GLY A 442 28.09 8.47 0.76
N LEU A 443 26.90 8.31 1.32
CA LEU A 443 26.65 7.32 2.39
C LEU A 443 26.68 5.89 1.86
N ALA A 444 26.16 5.63 0.66
CA ALA A 444 26.27 4.33 0.01
C ALA A 444 27.75 3.93 -0.22
N ALA A 445 28.62 4.89 -0.57
CA ALA A 445 30.05 4.64 -0.71
C ALA A 445 30.77 4.33 0.63
N LEU A 446 30.13 4.60 1.78
CA LEU A 446 30.65 4.32 3.13
C LEU A 446 30.02 3.05 3.75
N GLU A 447 29.18 2.34 2.99
CA GLU A 447 28.32 1.26 3.46
C GLU A 447 29.08 0.06 4.04
N ASP A 448 30.33 -0.19 3.65
CA ASP A 448 31.15 -1.29 4.15
C ASP A 448 31.42 -1.26 5.67
N ARG A 449 31.08 -0.16 6.32
CA ARG A 449 31.37 0.04 7.76
C ARG A 449 30.19 -0.26 8.70
N ILE A 450 28.97 -0.47 8.18
CA ILE A 450 27.78 -0.69 9.03
C ILE A 450 27.06 -2.01 8.62
N PRO A 451 26.80 -3.04 9.45
CA PRO A 451 26.13 -4.30 9.10
C PRO A 451 24.58 -4.23 9.08
N GLY A 452 23.90 -4.89 8.12
CA GLY A 452 22.46 -5.14 8.07
C GLY A 452 21.62 -4.24 7.14
N PRO A 453 20.40 -4.63 6.76
CA PRO A 453 19.50 -3.87 5.86
C PRO A 453 18.99 -2.58 6.50
N GLU A 454 19.01 -2.45 7.81
CA GLU A 454 18.61 -1.25 8.56
C GLU A 454 19.50 -0.03 8.30
N LYS A 455 20.74 -0.26 7.85
CA LYS A 455 21.69 0.76 7.41
C LYS A 455 21.14 1.64 6.30
N LEU A 456 20.45 1.02 5.32
CA LEU A 456 19.85 1.75 4.23
C LEU A 456 18.90 2.82 4.74
N LEU A 457 18.12 2.50 5.79
CA LEU A 457 17.19 3.46 6.39
C LEU A 457 17.90 4.55 7.18
N ILE A 458 18.93 4.23 7.93
CA ILE A 458 19.71 5.24 8.69
C ILE A 458 20.45 6.16 7.72
N GLY A 459 21.11 5.61 6.71
CA GLY A 459 21.74 6.40 5.66
C GLY A 459 20.75 7.30 4.93
N ALA A 460 19.58 6.76 4.58
CA ALA A 460 18.50 7.52 3.97
C ALA A 460 17.98 8.64 4.87
N LEU A 461 17.91 8.41 6.20
CA LEU A 461 17.50 9.44 7.17
C LEU A 461 18.52 10.58 7.22
N CYS A 462 19.82 10.28 7.23
CA CYS A 462 20.87 11.30 7.18
C CYS A 462 20.79 12.11 5.87
N ALA A 463 20.61 11.44 4.74
CA ALA A 463 20.44 12.11 3.44
C ALA A 463 19.17 12.98 3.41
N ALA A 464 18.06 12.49 3.98
CA ALA A 464 16.83 13.25 4.13
C ALA A 464 17.02 14.51 4.99
N ALA A 465 17.70 14.38 6.12
CA ALA A 465 17.98 15.50 7.02
C ALA A 465 18.86 16.57 6.32
N ALA A 466 19.89 16.16 5.62
CA ALA A 466 20.74 17.08 4.85
C ALA A 466 19.93 17.85 3.79
N GLY A 467 19.15 17.15 2.97
CA GLY A 467 18.29 17.77 1.97
C GLY A 467 17.22 18.68 2.54
N PHE A 468 16.61 18.27 3.66
CA PHE A 468 15.62 19.07 4.36
C PHE A 468 16.25 20.37 4.91
N ILE A 469 17.39 20.28 5.61
CA ILE A 469 18.07 21.44 6.18
C ILE A 469 18.42 22.45 5.08
N VAL A 470 18.99 22.00 3.98
CA VAL A 470 19.37 22.91 2.87
C VAL A 470 18.15 23.49 2.17
N GLY A 471 17.18 22.68 1.82
CA GLY A 471 15.97 23.16 1.14
C GLY A 471 15.11 24.07 2.00
N TRP A 472 14.98 23.77 3.30
CA TRP A 472 14.21 24.56 4.25
C TRP A 472 14.90 25.87 4.61
N SER A 473 16.20 25.85 4.88
CA SER A 473 16.97 27.07 5.13
C SER A 473 16.93 28.02 3.93
N ALA A 474 17.14 27.48 2.71
CA ALA A 474 16.99 28.26 1.49
C ALA A 474 15.58 28.88 1.37
N ALA A 475 14.53 28.15 1.75
CA ALA A 475 13.16 28.64 1.70
C ALA A 475 12.90 29.72 2.77
N ILE A 476 13.47 29.62 3.98
CA ILE A 476 13.32 30.63 5.05
C ILE A 476 13.91 31.97 4.65
N PHE A 477 15.10 31.95 4.03
CA PHE A 477 15.81 33.18 3.62
C PHE A 477 15.28 33.77 2.31
N SER A 478 14.36 33.10 1.63
CA SER A 478 13.76 33.66 0.40
C SER A 478 12.60 34.61 0.70
N PRO A 479 12.44 35.67 -0.14
CA PRO A 479 11.33 36.61 0.01
C PRO A 479 9.99 35.89 -0.19
N ARG A 480 8.97 36.25 0.63
CA ARG A 480 7.60 35.72 0.48
C ARG A 480 7.08 36.03 -0.92
N ARG A 481 6.81 35.00 -1.72
CA ARG A 481 6.07 35.18 -2.97
C ARG A 481 4.60 35.46 -2.67
N ARG A 482 4.06 36.55 -3.20
CA ARG A 482 2.63 36.83 -3.23
C ARG A 482 1.96 35.94 -4.28
N GLY A 483 1.80 34.66 -3.98
CA GLY A 483 1.04 33.71 -4.81
C GLY A 483 0.07 32.92 -3.94
N PRO A 484 -1.07 32.46 -4.48
CA PRO A 484 -1.98 31.63 -3.70
C PRO A 484 -1.24 30.37 -3.24
N THR A 485 -1.13 30.22 -1.93
CA THR A 485 -0.60 29.00 -1.33
C THR A 485 -1.65 27.90 -1.43
N PRO A 486 -1.44 26.87 -2.27
CA PRO A 486 -2.47 25.83 -2.44
C PRO A 486 -2.67 24.99 -1.18
N VAL A 487 -1.76 25.09 -0.19
CA VAL A 487 -1.77 24.22 0.98
C VAL A 487 -2.61 24.76 2.15
N ARG A 488 -2.95 26.05 2.19
CA ARG A 488 -3.61 26.65 3.36
C ARG A 488 -5.09 26.95 3.19
N ARG A 489 -5.67 26.71 2.02
CA ARG A 489 -7.12 26.79 1.89
C ARG A 489 -7.73 25.44 2.27
N ASP A 490 -8.08 25.38 3.53
CA ASP A 490 -9.13 24.53 4.05
C ASP A 490 -8.93 23.02 3.87
N LEU A 491 -7.91 22.47 4.55
CA LEU A 491 -7.81 21.02 4.84
C LEU A 491 -9.14 20.42 5.35
N PHE A 492 -10.08 21.26 5.79
CA PHE A 492 -11.34 20.87 6.42
C PHE A 492 -12.61 21.43 5.76
N LEU A 493 -12.49 22.32 4.77
CA LEU A 493 -13.66 22.82 4.03
C LEU A 493 -13.83 22.02 2.73
N ASP A 494 -15.02 21.44 2.59
CA ASP A 494 -15.44 20.75 1.38
C ASP A 494 -15.56 21.75 0.24
N ALA A 495 -14.51 21.95 -0.52
CA ALA A 495 -14.65 22.63 -1.81
C ALA A 495 -15.56 21.78 -2.69
N PRO A 496 -16.70 22.30 -3.18
CA PRO A 496 -17.53 21.56 -4.09
C PRO A 496 -16.71 21.19 -5.32
N PHE A 497 -16.83 19.95 -5.74
CA PHE A 497 -16.22 19.47 -6.97
C PHE A 497 -16.94 20.15 -8.14
N ASP A 498 -16.28 21.11 -8.78
CA ASP A 498 -16.72 21.61 -10.08
C ASP A 498 -16.58 20.48 -11.11
N ALA A 499 -17.70 19.77 -11.31
CA ALA A 499 -17.84 18.68 -12.29
C ALA A 499 -17.90 19.19 -13.74
N GLY A 500 -17.50 20.43 -13.97
CA GLY A 500 -17.65 21.05 -15.27
C GLY A 500 -16.51 21.98 -15.65
N ARG A 501 -15.30 21.47 -15.83
CA ARG A 501 -14.33 22.10 -16.74
C ARG A 501 -13.33 21.07 -17.27
#